data_ee319efb02e695b28f72fb892ee8ce79
#
_entry.id   ee319efb02e695b28f72fb892ee8ce79
#
_cell.length_a   1.000
_cell.length_b   1.000
_cell.length_c   1.000
_cell.angle_alpha   90.00
_cell.angle_beta   90.00
_cell.angle_gamma   90.00
#
_symmetry.space_group_name_H-M   'P 1'
#
loop_
_entity.id
_entity.type
_entity.pdbx_description
1 polymer ?
#
loop_
_entity_poly.entity_id
_entity_poly.type
_entity_poly.pdbx_seq_one_letter_code
_entity_poly.pdbx_strand_id
1 'polypeptide(L)'
;IYLHMGPLVEVIYKEREKTTEGIVGFLDKVCEVELERYISSSYEALATYVNAFEQKMFMKRETIAERGIWTAKKRYILNAWDIEGVRFAEPKLKIMGIEAVKSSTPAPCREMIKNALKLIMSGTEDNVIDYIDDSRKKFRQMDPSLVAFPRSCNNVDKYHSNFSIYTKGTPIHVRGSLLHNHYVKKYKLENKYSYIQNGDKIKFCYLTKPNPIRENVISFNGDFPTELGLNKYIDYTLMFEKSFVEPLKAVLDAIGWSVERQATLESFFM
;
A
#
# COMPACT_ATOMS: atom_id res chain seq x y z
N ILE A 1 -21.10 2.12 -2.34
CA ILE A 1 -21.96 0.93 -2.58
C ILE A 1 -21.33 0.13 -3.69
N TYR A 2 -21.32 -1.20 -3.57
CA TYR A 2 -20.85 -2.14 -4.60
C TYR A 2 -22.01 -3.08 -4.94
N LEU A 3 -22.21 -3.33 -6.23
CA LEU A 3 -23.22 -4.24 -6.72
C LEU A 3 -22.54 -5.38 -7.49
N HIS A 4 -22.88 -6.61 -7.14
CA HIS A 4 -22.45 -7.80 -7.86
C HIS A 4 -23.41 -8.08 -9.01
N MET A 5 -23.01 -7.67 -10.22
CA MET A 5 -23.84 -7.73 -11.43
C MET A 5 -23.63 -9.01 -12.25
N GLY A 6 -22.74 -9.91 -11.82
CA GLY A 6 -22.48 -11.18 -12.49
C GLY A 6 -23.71 -11.99 -12.84
N PRO A 7 -24.62 -12.27 -11.91
CA PRO A 7 -25.86 -13.01 -12.20
C PRO A 7 -26.73 -12.36 -13.26
N LEU A 8 -26.83 -11.02 -13.28
CA LEU A 8 -27.57 -10.30 -14.32
C LEU A 8 -26.92 -10.47 -15.69
N VAL A 9 -25.58 -10.36 -15.76
CA VAL A 9 -24.84 -10.58 -17.00
C VAL A 9 -25.02 -12.00 -17.50
N GLU A 10 -24.98 -13.02 -16.65
CA GLU A 10 -25.21 -14.43 -17.01
C GLU A 10 -26.59 -14.66 -17.61
N VAL A 11 -27.63 -14.06 -17.03
CA VAL A 11 -29.00 -14.18 -17.55
C VAL A 11 -29.13 -13.52 -18.93
N ILE A 12 -28.64 -12.29 -19.08
CA ILE A 12 -28.83 -11.49 -20.31
C ILE A 12 -27.97 -12.03 -21.46
N TYR A 13 -26.76 -12.53 -21.15
CA TYR A 13 -25.81 -13.04 -22.15
C TYR A 13 -25.83 -14.57 -22.28
N LYS A 14 -26.87 -15.26 -21.80
CA LYS A 14 -26.97 -16.72 -21.87
C LYS A 14 -26.84 -17.25 -23.31
N GLU A 15 -27.49 -16.56 -24.26
CA GLU A 15 -27.55 -16.93 -25.67
C GLU A 15 -26.88 -15.89 -26.60
N ARG A 16 -26.14 -14.92 -26.03
CA ARG A 16 -25.46 -13.85 -26.76
C ARG A 16 -23.96 -13.99 -26.65
N GLU A 17 -23.25 -13.46 -27.63
CA GLU A 17 -21.80 -13.38 -27.55
C GLU A 17 -21.36 -12.48 -26.37
N LYS A 18 -20.53 -13.03 -25.50
CA LYS A 18 -20.01 -12.34 -24.32
C LYS A 18 -18.72 -11.58 -24.66
N THR A 19 -18.85 -10.39 -25.25
CA THR A 19 -17.71 -9.49 -25.40
C THR A 19 -17.62 -8.57 -24.18
N THR A 20 -16.39 -8.28 -23.73
CA THR A 20 -16.16 -7.37 -22.60
C THR A 20 -16.74 -5.98 -22.86
N GLU A 21 -16.55 -5.45 -24.06
CA GLU A 21 -17.09 -4.15 -24.47
C GLU A 21 -18.63 -4.13 -24.42
N GLY A 22 -19.27 -5.18 -24.92
CA GLY A 22 -20.72 -5.33 -24.87
C GLY A 22 -21.25 -5.38 -23.44
N ILE A 23 -20.60 -6.16 -22.58
CA ILE A 23 -20.98 -6.27 -21.15
C ILE A 23 -20.80 -4.94 -20.44
N VAL A 24 -19.67 -4.26 -20.60
CA VAL A 24 -19.40 -2.96 -19.97
C VAL A 24 -20.41 -1.91 -20.46
N GLY A 25 -20.71 -1.88 -21.77
CA GLY A 25 -21.72 -0.97 -22.34
C GLY A 25 -23.13 -1.25 -21.82
N PHE A 26 -23.51 -2.51 -21.67
CA PHE A 26 -24.79 -2.91 -21.10
C PHE A 26 -24.90 -2.48 -19.62
N LEU A 27 -23.89 -2.77 -18.80
CA LEU A 27 -23.86 -2.41 -17.39
C LEU A 27 -23.87 -0.90 -17.18
N ASP A 28 -23.15 -0.15 -18.00
CA ASP A 28 -23.17 1.30 -17.99
C ASP A 28 -24.56 1.85 -18.20
N LYS A 29 -25.26 1.35 -19.24
CA LYS A 29 -26.65 1.75 -19.55
C LYS A 29 -27.63 1.35 -18.45
N VAL A 30 -27.50 0.17 -17.86
CA VAL A 30 -28.34 -0.25 -16.72
C VAL A 30 -28.12 0.67 -15.52
N CYS A 31 -26.87 1.05 -15.24
CA CYS A 31 -26.57 1.99 -14.17
C CYS A 31 -27.24 3.35 -14.42
N GLU A 32 -27.09 3.91 -15.61
CA GLU A 32 -27.62 5.23 -15.97
C GLU A 32 -29.17 5.26 -15.98
N VAL A 33 -29.77 4.30 -16.67
CA VAL A 33 -31.23 4.33 -16.94
C VAL A 33 -32.06 3.82 -15.77
N GLU A 34 -31.58 2.78 -15.08
CA GLU A 34 -32.36 2.11 -14.04
C GLU A 34 -31.89 2.51 -12.63
N LEU A 35 -30.62 2.36 -12.33
CA LEU A 35 -30.13 2.54 -10.97
C LEU A 35 -30.03 4.00 -10.56
N GLU A 36 -29.42 4.85 -11.39
CA GLU A 36 -29.28 6.28 -11.07
C GLU A 36 -30.65 6.98 -11.01
N ARG A 37 -31.56 6.59 -11.89
CA ARG A 37 -32.97 7.10 -11.87
C ARG A 37 -33.68 6.70 -10.59
N TYR A 38 -33.58 5.43 -10.18
CA TYR A 38 -34.17 4.96 -8.93
C TYR A 38 -33.59 5.67 -7.70
N ILE A 39 -32.30 5.84 -7.66
CA ILE A 39 -31.59 6.54 -6.57
C ILE A 39 -32.02 8.01 -6.52
N SER A 40 -32.11 8.68 -7.66
CA SER A 40 -32.52 10.09 -7.73
C SER A 40 -33.94 10.27 -7.21
N SER A 41 -34.88 9.41 -7.63
CA SER A 41 -36.26 9.44 -7.12
C SER A 41 -36.34 9.19 -5.60
N SER A 42 -35.45 8.30 -5.08
CA SER A 42 -35.38 8.03 -3.64
C SER A 42 -34.83 9.23 -2.87
N TYR A 43 -33.87 9.98 -3.43
CA TYR A 43 -33.34 11.20 -2.81
C TYR A 43 -34.37 12.34 -2.83
N GLU A 44 -35.21 12.46 -3.87
CA GLU A 44 -36.31 13.41 -3.91
C GLU A 44 -37.36 13.08 -2.84
N ALA A 45 -37.72 11.81 -2.71
CA ALA A 45 -38.66 11.36 -1.67
C ALA A 45 -38.08 11.61 -0.26
N LEU A 46 -36.78 11.36 -0.05
CA LEU A 46 -36.11 11.65 1.21
C LEU A 46 -36.10 13.15 1.50
N ALA A 47 -35.76 13.99 0.52
CA ALA A 47 -35.76 15.45 0.68
C ALA A 47 -37.14 15.97 1.11
N THR A 48 -38.20 15.45 0.49
CA THR A 48 -39.59 15.77 0.87
C THR A 48 -39.91 15.29 2.29
N TYR A 49 -39.51 14.08 2.64
CA TYR A 49 -39.77 13.50 3.98
C TYR A 49 -39.09 14.30 5.10
N VAL A 50 -37.86 14.76 4.90
CA VAL A 50 -37.16 15.57 5.90
C VAL A 50 -37.40 17.07 5.78
N ASN A 51 -38.32 17.48 4.90
CA ASN A 51 -38.67 18.88 4.63
C ASN A 51 -37.45 19.72 4.24
N ALA A 52 -36.54 19.18 3.38
CA ALA A 52 -35.37 19.88 2.91
C ALA A 52 -35.77 21.01 1.95
N PHE A 53 -35.04 22.13 2.02
CA PHE A 53 -35.24 23.28 1.14
C PHE A 53 -34.99 22.92 -0.34
N GLU A 54 -33.98 22.09 -0.59
CA GLU A 54 -33.54 21.67 -1.92
C GLU A 54 -32.88 20.29 -1.86
N GLN A 55 -33.13 19.43 -2.86
CA GLN A 55 -32.42 18.16 -3.04
C GLN A 55 -31.09 18.42 -3.73
N LYS A 56 -29.94 18.09 -3.05
CA LYS A 56 -28.56 18.28 -3.54
C LYS A 56 -27.72 17.01 -3.58
N MET A 57 -28.33 15.85 -3.31
CA MET A 57 -27.61 14.59 -3.34
C MET A 57 -27.65 13.98 -4.73
N PHE A 58 -26.47 13.61 -5.23
CA PHE A 58 -26.33 12.91 -6.50
C PHE A 58 -25.44 11.69 -6.29
N MET A 59 -25.83 10.56 -6.89
CA MET A 59 -25.00 9.37 -6.94
C MET A 59 -24.92 8.90 -8.38
N LYS A 60 -23.68 8.76 -8.86
CA LYS A 60 -23.38 8.25 -10.19
C LYS A 60 -22.51 7.01 -10.10
N ARG A 61 -22.54 6.20 -11.15
CA ARG A 61 -21.64 5.08 -11.31
C ARG A 61 -20.18 5.59 -11.39
N GLU A 62 -19.33 5.06 -10.53
CA GLU A 62 -17.91 5.40 -10.50
C GLU A 62 -17.06 4.41 -11.32
N THR A 63 -17.32 3.09 -11.19
CA THR A 63 -16.43 2.08 -11.76
C THR A 63 -17.24 0.85 -12.19
N ILE A 64 -16.89 0.26 -13.36
CA ILE A 64 -17.24 -1.10 -13.76
C ILE A 64 -15.97 -1.92 -13.75
N ALA A 65 -15.96 -3.00 -12.96
CA ALA A 65 -14.80 -3.86 -12.78
C ALA A 65 -15.19 -5.34 -12.91
N GLU A 66 -14.29 -6.16 -13.44
CA GLU A 66 -14.51 -7.61 -13.53
C GLU A 66 -14.19 -8.33 -12.22
N ARG A 67 -13.23 -7.81 -11.45
CA ARG A 67 -12.80 -8.34 -10.16
C ARG A 67 -12.59 -7.23 -9.15
N GLY A 68 -12.87 -7.52 -7.89
CA GLY A 68 -12.61 -6.61 -6.78
C GLY A 68 -12.30 -7.36 -5.50
N ILE A 69 -11.34 -6.83 -4.74
CA ILE A 69 -10.94 -7.33 -3.42
C ILE A 69 -11.06 -6.17 -2.43
N TRP A 70 -11.83 -6.38 -1.36
CA TRP A 70 -12.02 -5.40 -0.30
C TRP A 70 -11.43 -5.93 0.99
N THR A 71 -10.40 -5.27 1.50
CA THR A 71 -9.71 -5.67 2.75
C THR A 71 -10.27 -4.95 3.97
N ALA A 72 -10.79 -3.73 3.80
CA ALA A 72 -11.42 -2.93 4.85
C ALA A 72 -12.16 -1.74 4.25
N LYS A 73 -12.84 -0.95 5.09
CA LYS A 73 -13.44 0.35 4.69
C LYS A 73 -12.37 1.24 4.05
N LYS A 74 -12.63 1.76 2.85
CA LYS A 74 -11.72 2.59 2.04
C LYS A 74 -10.40 1.88 1.63
N ARG A 75 -10.35 0.56 1.69
CA ARG A 75 -9.20 -0.25 1.26
C ARG A 75 -9.66 -1.32 0.30
N TYR A 76 -9.44 -1.12 -0.99
CA TYR A 76 -9.87 -2.03 -2.04
C TYR A 76 -8.99 -1.97 -3.28
N ILE A 77 -9.11 -3.01 -4.10
CA ILE A 77 -8.46 -3.15 -5.38
C ILE A 77 -9.52 -3.58 -6.39
N LEU A 78 -9.58 -2.91 -7.53
CA LEU A 78 -10.50 -3.25 -8.62
C LEU A 78 -9.71 -3.43 -9.91
N ASN A 79 -10.07 -4.43 -10.69
CA ASN A 79 -9.63 -4.57 -12.07
C ASN A 79 -10.69 -3.94 -12.97
N ALA A 80 -10.51 -2.66 -13.28
CA ALA A 80 -11.55 -1.79 -13.81
C ALA A 80 -11.47 -1.67 -15.33
N TRP A 81 -12.60 -1.87 -16.01
CA TRP A 81 -12.79 -1.63 -17.43
C TRP A 81 -13.33 -0.23 -17.74
N ASP A 82 -13.98 0.40 -16.77
CA ASP A 82 -14.51 1.76 -16.88
C ASP A 82 -14.37 2.48 -15.52
N ILE A 83 -13.85 3.70 -15.54
CA ILE A 83 -13.77 4.57 -14.37
C ILE A 83 -14.34 5.93 -14.78
N GLU A 84 -15.45 6.32 -14.16
CA GLU A 84 -16.12 7.62 -14.37
C GLU A 84 -16.45 7.89 -15.84
N GLY A 85 -16.86 6.85 -16.60
CA GLY A 85 -17.17 6.93 -18.03
C GLY A 85 -15.97 6.82 -18.98
N VAL A 86 -14.75 6.73 -18.45
CA VAL A 86 -13.56 6.48 -19.25
C VAL A 86 -13.35 4.98 -19.39
N ARG A 87 -13.50 4.46 -20.60
CA ARG A 87 -13.30 3.04 -20.94
C ARG A 87 -11.86 2.75 -21.29
N PHE A 88 -11.41 1.57 -20.91
CA PHE A 88 -10.04 1.09 -21.18
C PHE A 88 -10.07 -0.10 -22.12
N ALA A 89 -9.10 -0.20 -23.04
CA ALA A 89 -8.91 -1.34 -23.94
C ALA A 89 -8.42 -2.59 -23.16
N GLU A 90 -7.70 -2.38 -22.07
CA GLU A 90 -7.27 -3.40 -21.10
C GLU A 90 -7.66 -2.95 -19.68
N PRO A 91 -7.96 -3.90 -18.77
CA PRO A 91 -8.41 -3.54 -17.43
C PRO A 91 -7.33 -2.80 -16.66
N LYS A 92 -7.70 -1.70 -16.03
CA LYS A 92 -6.81 -0.87 -15.23
C LYS A 92 -6.96 -1.17 -13.75
N LEU A 93 -5.83 -1.37 -13.08
CA LEU A 93 -5.81 -1.62 -11.65
C LEU A 93 -6.10 -0.32 -10.88
N LYS A 94 -7.27 -0.23 -10.24
CA LYS A 94 -7.66 0.86 -9.33
C LYS A 94 -7.39 0.43 -7.90
N ILE A 95 -6.48 1.12 -7.22
CA ILE A 95 -6.06 0.81 -5.85
C ILE A 95 -6.42 1.96 -4.92
N MET A 96 -7.09 1.65 -3.82
CA MET A 96 -7.46 2.62 -2.81
C MET A 96 -7.00 2.19 -1.41
N GLY A 97 -6.32 3.09 -0.70
CA GLY A 97 -5.94 2.93 0.71
C GLY A 97 -4.89 1.87 1.02
N ILE A 98 -4.31 1.21 0.01
CA ILE A 98 -3.27 0.20 0.17
C ILE A 98 -1.88 0.85 0.09
N GLU A 99 -0.89 0.21 0.69
CA GLU A 99 0.48 0.70 0.81
C GLU A 99 1.16 0.96 -0.55
N ALA A 100 0.69 0.33 -1.62
CA ALA A 100 1.14 0.56 -3.01
C ALA A 100 1.02 2.02 -3.48
N VAL A 101 0.12 2.81 -2.88
CA VAL A 101 -0.10 4.22 -3.22
C VAL A 101 0.32 5.19 -2.12
N LYS A 102 0.81 4.71 -0.96
CA LYS A 102 1.21 5.55 0.17
C LYS A 102 2.64 6.06 -0.01
N SER A 103 2.84 7.37 0.15
CA SER A 103 4.16 8.00 0.10
C SER A 103 5.11 7.55 1.23
N SER A 104 4.57 7.01 2.32
CA SER A 104 5.33 6.45 3.44
C SER A 104 5.93 5.07 3.19
N THR A 105 5.59 4.43 2.07
CA THR A 105 6.18 3.16 1.61
C THR A 105 7.33 3.46 0.66
N PRO A 106 8.49 2.79 0.76
CA PRO A 106 9.60 2.96 -0.17
C PRO A 106 9.16 2.75 -1.63
N ALA A 107 9.72 3.53 -2.56
CA ALA A 107 9.29 3.50 -3.96
C ALA A 107 9.42 2.11 -4.61
N PRO A 108 10.52 1.35 -4.44
CA PRO A 108 10.62 -0.01 -4.97
C PRO A 108 9.52 -0.93 -4.41
N CYS A 109 9.21 -0.82 -3.12
CA CYS A 109 8.16 -1.64 -2.49
C CYS A 109 6.78 -1.32 -3.05
N ARG A 110 6.48 -0.05 -3.36
CA ARG A 110 5.23 0.34 -4.01
C ARG A 110 5.05 -0.34 -5.37
N GLU A 111 6.11 -0.38 -6.17
CA GLU A 111 6.07 -1.08 -7.47
C GLU A 111 5.98 -2.60 -7.30
N MET A 112 6.73 -3.18 -6.34
CA MET A 112 6.60 -4.60 -6.02
C MET A 112 5.17 -4.96 -5.59
N ILE A 113 4.53 -4.16 -4.72
CA ILE A 113 3.14 -4.39 -4.31
C ILE A 113 2.20 -4.29 -5.51
N LYS A 114 2.33 -3.27 -6.37
CA LYS A 114 1.49 -3.15 -7.58
C LYS A 114 1.61 -4.37 -8.49
N ASN A 115 2.81 -4.88 -8.69
CA ASN A 115 3.05 -6.06 -9.52
C ASN A 115 2.46 -7.32 -8.88
N ALA A 116 2.61 -7.50 -7.56
CA ALA A 116 1.96 -8.58 -6.82
C ALA A 116 0.42 -8.49 -6.94
N LEU A 117 -0.16 -7.30 -6.82
CA LEU A 117 -1.60 -7.10 -6.98
C LEU A 117 -2.08 -7.44 -8.40
N LYS A 118 -1.29 -7.15 -9.44
CA LYS A 118 -1.62 -7.60 -10.81
C LYS A 118 -1.64 -9.12 -10.90
N LEU A 119 -0.65 -9.80 -10.31
CA LEU A 119 -0.60 -11.27 -10.27
C LEU A 119 -1.78 -11.86 -9.49
N ILE A 120 -2.18 -11.24 -8.37
CA ILE A 120 -3.36 -11.66 -7.60
C ILE A 120 -4.65 -11.55 -8.44
N MET A 121 -4.75 -10.52 -9.28
CA MET A 121 -5.94 -10.30 -10.11
C MET A 121 -6.01 -11.21 -11.34
N SER A 122 -4.91 -11.79 -11.81
CA SER A 122 -4.87 -12.56 -13.06
C SER A 122 -4.21 -13.95 -12.94
N GLY A 123 -3.45 -14.21 -11.88
CA GLY A 123 -2.66 -15.43 -11.71
C GLY A 123 -3.19 -16.40 -10.65
N THR A 124 -2.30 -17.23 -10.16
CA THR A 124 -2.52 -18.24 -9.12
C THR A 124 -1.76 -17.88 -7.85
N GLU A 125 -2.09 -18.55 -6.74
CA GLU A 125 -1.38 -18.41 -5.46
C GLU A 125 0.12 -18.69 -5.61
N ASP A 126 0.50 -19.77 -6.30
CA ASP A 126 1.90 -20.14 -6.54
C ASP A 126 2.68 -19.04 -7.27
N ASN A 127 2.08 -18.40 -8.29
CA ASN A 127 2.72 -17.30 -9.00
C ASN A 127 3.02 -16.12 -8.06
N VAL A 128 2.15 -15.86 -7.10
CA VAL A 128 2.33 -14.78 -6.12
C VAL A 128 3.41 -15.15 -5.11
N ILE A 129 3.44 -16.38 -4.62
CA ILE A 129 4.48 -16.88 -3.69
C ILE A 129 5.85 -16.81 -4.36
N ASP A 130 6.00 -17.30 -5.59
CA ASP A 130 7.25 -17.22 -6.36
C ASP A 130 7.71 -15.77 -6.53
N TYR A 131 6.76 -14.87 -6.82
CA TYR A 131 7.06 -13.43 -6.93
C TYR A 131 7.52 -12.81 -5.61
N ILE A 132 6.92 -13.21 -4.47
CA ILE A 132 7.33 -12.77 -3.13
C ILE A 132 8.78 -13.19 -2.86
N ASP A 133 9.13 -14.45 -3.14
CA ASP A 133 10.46 -14.99 -2.91
C ASP A 133 11.53 -14.31 -3.78
N ASP A 134 11.23 -14.06 -5.04
CA ASP A 134 12.14 -13.35 -5.94
C ASP A 134 12.28 -11.87 -5.55
N SER A 135 11.19 -11.24 -5.11
CA SER A 135 11.22 -9.88 -4.60
C SER A 135 12.07 -9.78 -3.32
N ARG A 136 12.01 -10.78 -2.44
CA ARG A 136 12.84 -10.88 -1.22
C ARG A 136 14.33 -10.93 -1.55
N LYS A 137 14.73 -11.72 -2.57
CA LYS A 137 16.12 -11.82 -3.02
C LYS A 137 16.60 -10.48 -3.59
N LYS A 138 15.80 -9.85 -4.46
CA LYS A 138 16.12 -8.54 -5.07
C LYS A 138 16.22 -7.42 -4.02
N PHE A 139 15.29 -7.39 -3.06
CA PHE A 139 15.26 -6.38 -2.01
C PHE A 139 16.54 -6.37 -1.15
N ARG A 140 17.10 -7.54 -0.84
CA ARG A 140 18.34 -7.67 -0.06
C ARG A 140 19.58 -7.10 -0.74
N GLN A 141 19.51 -6.90 -2.06
CA GLN A 141 20.63 -6.37 -2.87
C GLN A 141 20.48 -4.86 -3.14
N MET A 142 19.38 -4.25 -2.72
CA MET A 142 19.11 -2.83 -2.95
C MET A 142 19.92 -1.96 -2.00
N ASP A 143 20.25 -0.74 -2.47
CA ASP A 143 20.85 0.28 -1.64
C ASP A 143 19.95 0.64 -0.44
N PRO A 144 20.52 0.84 0.77
CA PRO A 144 19.76 1.24 1.95
C PRO A 144 18.85 2.46 1.73
N SER A 145 19.27 3.45 0.95
CA SER A 145 18.51 4.66 0.67
C SER A 145 17.25 4.40 -0.16
N LEU A 146 17.22 3.32 -0.95
CA LEU A 146 16.05 2.92 -1.75
C LEU A 146 14.99 2.18 -0.92
N VAL A 147 15.44 1.39 0.06
CA VAL A 147 14.56 0.55 0.89
C VAL A 147 14.15 1.21 2.20
N ALA A 148 14.78 2.32 2.57
CA ALA A 148 14.48 3.09 3.77
C ALA A 148 13.06 3.68 3.75
N PHE A 149 12.41 3.70 4.91
CA PHE A 149 11.05 4.23 5.07
C PHE A 149 11.04 5.76 5.09
N PRO A 150 10.37 6.42 4.13
CA PRO A 150 10.23 7.88 4.16
C PRO A 150 9.25 8.31 5.24
N ARG A 151 9.60 9.37 5.99
CA ARG A 151 8.77 10.02 7.02
C ARG A 151 9.05 11.51 7.08
N SER A 152 8.11 12.26 7.67
CA SER A 152 8.37 13.62 8.16
C SER A 152 8.78 13.54 9.63
N CYS A 153 9.86 14.22 10.00
CA CYS A 153 10.36 14.25 11.36
C CYS A 153 9.79 15.45 12.10
N ASN A 154 8.93 15.20 13.08
CA ASN A 154 8.32 16.25 13.89
C ASN A 154 8.62 16.04 15.39
N ASN A 155 8.62 17.14 16.14
CA ASN A 155 8.82 17.15 17.60
C ASN A 155 10.18 16.59 18.05
N VAL A 156 11.25 16.81 17.29
CA VAL A 156 12.61 16.37 17.63
C VAL A 156 13.01 16.89 19.01
N ASP A 157 12.77 18.18 19.27
CA ASP A 157 13.13 18.85 20.52
C ASP A 157 12.38 18.26 21.74
N LYS A 158 11.10 17.87 21.55
CA LYS A 158 10.29 17.25 22.62
C LYS A 158 10.90 15.95 23.15
N TYR A 159 11.57 15.21 22.29
CA TYR A 159 12.11 13.89 22.62
C TYR A 159 13.62 13.91 22.91
N HIS A 160 14.28 15.05 22.76
CA HIS A 160 15.68 15.22 23.16
C HIS A 160 15.81 15.14 24.68
N SER A 161 16.90 14.55 25.17
CA SER A 161 17.19 14.45 26.60
C SER A 161 18.63 14.89 26.90
N ASN A 162 18.80 15.62 27.98
CA ASN A 162 20.13 16.03 28.44
C ASN A 162 20.94 14.89 29.07
N PHE A 163 20.26 13.81 29.51
CA PHE A 163 20.90 12.66 30.18
C PHE A 163 21.10 11.46 29.26
N SER A 164 20.32 11.39 28.16
CA SER A 164 20.38 10.34 27.16
C SER A 164 20.14 10.94 25.78
N ILE A 165 20.41 10.20 24.69
CA ILE A 165 20.22 10.73 23.34
C ILE A 165 18.73 11.04 23.08
N TYR A 166 17.80 10.27 23.67
CA TYR A 166 16.35 10.42 23.50
C TYR A 166 15.60 9.95 24.77
N THR A 167 14.34 10.36 24.92
CA THR A 167 13.45 9.96 26.01
C THR A 167 12.72 8.64 25.72
N LYS A 168 12.22 7.96 26.77
CA LYS A 168 11.37 6.77 26.63
C LYS A 168 10.08 7.11 25.87
N GLY A 169 9.64 6.24 24.97
CA GLY A 169 8.43 6.45 24.15
C GLY A 169 8.63 7.28 22.88
N THR A 170 9.87 7.68 22.57
CA THR A 170 10.20 8.35 21.30
C THR A 170 9.80 7.51 20.09
N PRO A 171 9.03 8.06 19.12
CA PRO A 171 8.72 7.36 17.86
C PRO A 171 10.00 6.93 17.14
N ILE A 172 9.97 5.76 16.50
CA ILE A 172 11.18 5.12 15.96
C ILE A 172 11.96 6.02 14.98
N HIS A 173 11.27 6.70 14.06
CA HIS A 173 11.92 7.60 13.09
C HIS A 173 12.53 8.85 13.74
N VAL A 174 11.89 9.39 14.80
CA VAL A 174 12.44 10.51 15.58
C VAL A 174 13.64 10.05 16.40
N ARG A 175 13.57 8.85 16.99
CA ARG A 175 14.71 8.24 17.67
C ARG A 175 15.90 8.07 16.75
N GLY A 176 15.67 7.54 15.53
CA GLY A 176 16.70 7.45 14.51
C GLY A 176 17.29 8.79 14.11
N SER A 177 16.49 9.88 14.10
CA SER A 177 16.95 11.25 13.82
C SER A 177 17.83 11.82 14.94
N LEU A 178 17.45 11.61 16.20
CA LEU A 178 18.27 12.02 17.34
C LEU A 178 19.60 11.25 17.40
N LEU A 179 19.58 9.96 17.05
CA LEU A 179 20.80 9.16 16.90
C LEU A 179 21.69 9.67 15.78
N HIS A 180 21.11 9.99 14.63
CA HIS A 180 21.84 10.60 13.49
C HIS A 180 22.57 11.88 13.95
N ASN A 181 21.85 12.83 14.53
CA ASN A 181 22.40 14.09 15.00
C ASN A 181 23.51 13.88 16.05
N HIS A 182 23.31 12.95 16.99
CA HIS A 182 24.31 12.60 17.99
C HIS A 182 25.61 12.06 17.35
N TYR A 183 25.50 11.10 16.42
CA TYR A 183 26.68 10.48 15.82
C TYR A 183 27.37 11.35 14.78
N VAL A 184 26.62 12.17 14.03
CA VAL A 184 27.19 13.22 13.15
C VAL A 184 28.09 14.15 13.97
N LYS A 185 27.59 14.65 15.10
CA LYS A 185 28.38 15.50 16.04
C LYS A 185 29.57 14.76 16.63
N LYS A 186 29.33 13.55 17.14
CA LYS A 186 30.38 12.73 17.82
C LYS A 186 31.56 12.42 16.90
N TYR A 187 31.30 12.15 15.62
CA TYR A 187 32.33 11.79 14.66
C TYR A 187 32.79 12.98 13.78
N LYS A 188 32.32 14.19 14.08
CA LYS A 188 32.66 15.45 13.35
C LYS A 188 32.34 15.35 11.86
N LEU A 189 31.16 14.87 11.52
CA LEU A 189 30.70 14.64 10.15
C LEU A 189 29.77 15.76 9.62
N GLU A 190 29.71 16.90 10.28
CA GLU A 190 28.81 18.02 9.98
C GLU A 190 29.05 18.62 8.58
N ASN A 191 30.26 18.48 8.07
CA ASN A 191 30.60 18.93 6.71
C ASN A 191 29.96 18.03 5.61
N LYS A 192 29.56 16.82 5.98
CA LYS A 192 28.99 15.84 5.04
C LYS A 192 27.50 15.60 5.25
N TYR A 193 27.06 15.58 6.49
CA TYR A 193 25.68 15.29 6.88
C TYR A 193 25.10 16.43 7.70
N SER A 194 23.98 16.98 7.24
CA SER A 194 23.24 18.00 8.00
C SER A 194 22.48 17.38 9.17
N TYR A 195 22.30 18.17 10.23
CA TYR A 195 21.42 17.79 11.34
C TYR A 195 19.97 17.73 10.88
N ILE A 196 19.25 16.73 11.37
CA ILE A 196 17.81 16.58 11.15
C ILE A 196 17.06 17.49 12.11
N GLN A 197 16.16 18.31 11.56
CA GLN A 197 15.34 19.29 12.28
C GLN A 197 13.85 18.98 12.19
N ASN A 198 13.05 19.73 12.97
CA ASN A 198 11.60 19.65 12.89
C ASN A 198 11.09 20.02 11.48
N GLY A 199 10.21 19.18 10.92
CA GLY A 199 9.64 19.35 9.58
C GLY A 199 10.42 18.67 8.46
N ASP A 200 11.64 18.20 8.71
CA ASP A 200 12.46 17.57 7.70
C ASP A 200 11.83 16.30 7.12
N LYS A 201 12.04 16.11 5.82
CA LYS A 201 11.78 14.84 5.14
C LYS A 201 12.96 13.91 5.35
N ILE A 202 12.73 12.83 6.04
CA ILE A 202 13.76 11.85 6.37
C ILE A 202 13.43 10.47 5.80
N LYS A 203 14.42 9.62 5.81
CA LYS A 203 14.30 8.17 5.63
C LYS A 203 14.87 7.48 6.87
N PHE A 204 14.36 6.29 7.21
CA PHE A 204 14.95 5.51 8.29
C PHE A 204 15.04 4.04 7.92
N CYS A 205 16.07 3.37 8.43
CA CYS A 205 16.29 1.93 8.33
C CYS A 205 16.24 1.27 9.70
N TYR A 206 15.69 0.06 9.76
CA TYR A 206 15.89 -0.83 10.88
C TYR A 206 17.31 -1.43 10.85
N LEU A 207 17.86 -1.68 12.02
CA LEU A 207 19.18 -2.27 12.20
C LEU A 207 19.10 -3.54 13.05
N THR A 208 19.86 -4.54 12.67
CA THR A 208 20.10 -5.75 13.49
C THR A 208 20.99 -5.42 14.68
N LYS A 209 20.86 -6.17 15.76
CA LYS A 209 21.75 -6.11 16.93
C LYS A 209 22.49 -7.44 17.08
N PRO A 210 23.73 -7.40 17.58
CA PRO A 210 24.55 -6.26 18.03
C PRO A 210 25.11 -5.43 16.87
N ASN A 211 25.23 -4.10 17.04
CA ASN A 211 25.84 -3.19 16.09
C ASN A 211 26.61 -2.06 16.82
N PRO A 212 27.46 -1.24 16.14
CA PRO A 212 28.32 -0.24 16.78
C PRO A 212 27.60 0.80 17.62
N ILE A 213 26.36 1.16 17.27
CA ILE A 213 25.57 2.16 17.98
C ILE A 213 24.62 1.54 19.03
N ARG A 214 24.55 0.20 19.12
CA ARG A 214 23.68 -0.58 20.04
C ARG A 214 22.20 -0.27 19.92
N GLU A 215 21.78 0.28 18.76
CA GLU A 215 20.39 0.69 18.47
C GLU A 215 19.81 -0.07 17.28
N ASN A 216 18.48 -0.11 17.19
CA ASN A 216 17.81 -0.84 16.13
C ASN A 216 17.25 0.04 15.01
N VAL A 217 17.67 1.31 14.95
CA VAL A 217 17.23 2.27 13.95
C VAL A 217 18.28 3.34 13.71
N ILE A 218 18.34 3.83 12.46
CA ILE A 218 19.03 5.06 12.08
C ILE A 218 18.18 5.80 11.07
N SER A 219 18.05 7.13 11.20
CA SER A 219 17.44 8.00 10.20
C SER A 219 18.49 8.84 9.50
N PHE A 220 18.17 9.36 8.33
CA PHE A 220 19.03 10.25 7.56
C PHE A 220 18.16 11.13 6.62
N ASN A 221 18.69 12.29 6.26
CA ASN A 221 18.15 13.20 5.26
C ASN A 221 19.16 13.24 4.08
N GLY A 222 18.77 12.73 2.92
CA GLY A 222 19.70 12.56 1.79
C GLY A 222 20.30 11.15 1.74
N ASP A 223 21.64 11.06 1.73
CA ASP A 223 22.37 9.79 1.59
C ASP A 223 22.50 9.04 2.92
N PHE A 224 22.59 7.73 2.81
CA PHE A 224 22.82 6.88 3.98
C PHE A 224 24.22 7.15 4.57
N PRO A 225 24.35 7.36 5.92
CA PRO A 225 25.62 7.70 6.56
C PRO A 225 26.55 6.49 6.64
N THR A 226 27.29 6.24 5.56
CA THR A 226 28.21 5.09 5.40
C THR A 226 29.35 5.09 6.39
N GLU A 227 29.84 6.28 6.82
CA GLU A 227 30.91 6.45 7.79
C GLU A 227 30.58 5.90 9.18
N LEU A 228 29.31 5.74 9.49
CA LEU A 228 28.88 5.09 10.74
C LEU A 228 29.09 3.57 10.73
N GLY A 229 29.49 2.98 9.59
CA GLY A 229 29.74 1.55 9.44
C GLY A 229 28.50 0.67 9.64
N LEU A 230 27.29 1.23 9.40
CA LEU A 230 26.02 0.58 9.67
C LEU A 230 25.47 -0.21 8.51
N ASN A 231 26.03 -0.13 7.31
CA ASN A 231 25.54 -0.78 6.09
C ASN A 231 25.30 -2.29 6.27
N LYS A 232 26.23 -2.99 6.90
CA LYS A 232 26.16 -4.44 7.14
C LYS A 232 25.16 -4.86 8.23
N TYR A 233 24.61 -3.88 8.95
CA TYR A 233 23.63 -4.11 10.02
C TYR A 233 22.21 -3.74 9.60
N ILE A 234 21.97 -3.37 8.34
CA ILE A 234 20.62 -3.11 7.84
C ILE A 234 19.79 -4.39 7.96
N ASP A 235 18.65 -4.29 8.64
CA ASP A 235 17.72 -5.41 8.78
C ASP A 235 16.77 -5.49 7.57
N TYR A 236 17.32 -5.95 6.44
CA TYR A 236 16.56 -6.12 5.21
C TYR A 236 15.36 -7.07 5.38
N THR A 237 15.47 -8.06 6.28
CA THR A 237 14.38 -9.02 6.52
C THR A 237 13.20 -8.32 7.17
N LEU A 238 13.43 -7.59 8.28
CA LEU A 238 12.37 -6.83 8.95
C LEU A 238 11.82 -5.70 8.06
N MET A 239 12.70 -5.05 7.28
CA MET A 239 12.27 -3.98 6.37
C MET A 239 11.40 -4.52 5.24
N PHE A 240 11.75 -5.66 4.64
CA PHE A 240 10.93 -6.33 3.62
C PHE A 240 9.58 -6.76 4.18
N GLU A 241 9.58 -7.38 5.36
CA GLU A 241 8.36 -7.78 6.05
C GLU A 241 7.40 -6.61 6.20
N LYS A 242 7.87 -5.49 6.79
CA LYS A 242 7.03 -4.32 7.07
C LYS A 242 6.61 -3.50 5.85
N SER A 243 7.44 -3.47 4.81
CA SER A 243 7.18 -2.62 3.64
C SER A 243 6.47 -3.33 2.50
N PHE A 244 6.53 -4.65 2.45
CA PHE A 244 5.98 -5.46 1.35
C PHE A 244 5.08 -6.59 1.84
N VAL A 245 5.56 -7.49 2.73
CA VAL A 245 4.82 -8.71 3.11
C VAL A 245 3.57 -8.38 3.94
N GLU A 246 3.71 -7.63 5.05
CA GLU A 246 2.56 -7.24 5.89
C GLU A 246 1.45 -6.54 5.09
N PRO A 247 1.74 -5.54 4.24
CA PRO A 247 0.73 -4.94 3.37
C PRO A 247 0.05 -5.91 2.40
N LEU A 248 0.81 -6.83 1.82
CA LEU A 248 0.31 -7.81 0.85
C LEU A 248 -0.52 -8.88 1.54
N LYS A 249 -0.09 -9.34 2.72
CA LYS A 249 -0.78 -10.35 3.52
C LYS A 249 -2.24 -9.97 3.77
N ALA A 250 -2.53 -8.71 4.10
CA ALA A 250 -3.90 -8.24 4.29
C ALA A 250 -4.79 -8.42 3.05
N VAL A 251 -4.21 -8.44 1.86
CA VAL A 251 -4.93 -8.69 0.59
C VAL A 251 -5.09 -10.19 0.36
N LEU A 252 -4.03 -10.97 0.58
CA LEU A 252 -4.05 -12.43 0.40
C LEU A 252 -5.00 -13.10 1.39
N ASP A 253 -4.99 -12.69 2.66
CA ASP A 253 -5.92 -13.18 3.69
C ASP A 253 -7.39 -12.96 3.29
N ALA A 254 -7.71 -11.85 2.60
CA ALA A 254 -9.08 -11.56 2.15
C ALA A 254 -9.59 -12.51 1.04
N ILE A 255 -8.69 -13.21 0.36
CA ILE A 255 -9.01 -14.19 -0.69
C ILE A 255 -8.63 -15.63 -0.31
N GLY A 256 -8.17 -15.84 0.93
CA GLY A 256 -7.78 -17.16 1.44
C GLY A 256 -6.45 -17.69 0.91
N TRP A 257 -5.56 -16.79 0.41
CA TRP A 257 -4.23 -17.15 -0.07
C TRP A 257 -3.15 -16.90 0.99
N SER A 258 -2.04 -17.65 0.91
CA SER A 258 -0.90 -17.53 1.80
C SER A 258 0.24 -16.73 1.20
N VAL A 259 1.09 -16.16 2.04
CA VAL A 259 2.36 -15.49 1.65
C VAL A 259 3.52 -16.48 1.48
N GLU A 260 3.36 -17.71 1.97
CA GLU A 260 4.38 -18.77 1.96
C GLU A 260 3.73 -20.10 1.58
N ARG A 261 4.49 -20.97 0.93
CA ARG A 261 4.03 -22.32 0.63
C ARG A 261 3.77 -23.07 1.93
N GLN A 262 2.54 -23.55 2.09
CA GLN A 262 2.21 -24.41 3.22
C GLN A 262 2.76 -25.81 2.94
N ALA A 263 3.49 -26.38 3.90
CA ALA A 263 3.88 -27.77 3.84
C ALA A 263 2.60 -28.61 3.95
N THR A 264 2.19 -29.23 2.85
CA THR A 264 1.10 -30.22 2.85
C THR A 264 1.66 -31.59 3.20
N LEU A 265 0.83 -32.48 3.78
CA LEU A 265 1.25 -33.86 4.04
C LEU A 265 1.75 -34.56 2.78
N GLU A 266 1.23 -34.20 1.62
CA GLU A 266 1.67 -34.73 0.31
C GLU A 266 3.12 -34.34 0.00
N SER A 267 3.59 -33.16 0.42
CA SER A 267 4.98 -32.72 0.21
C SER A 267 6.01 -33.51 1.05
N PHE A 268 5.56 -34.31 2.03
CA PHE A 268 6.43 -35.20 2.82
C PHE A 268 6.58 -36.60 2.19
N PHE A 269 5.73 -36.93 1.21
CA PHE A 269 5.72 -38.25 0.57
C PHE A 269 6.26 -38.22 -0.88
N MET A 270 6.70 -37.07 -1.37
CA MET A 270 7.45 -36.90 -2.62
C MET A 270 8.96 -36.80 -2.32
#